data_fcaabc900ddefb69445c8f4f27fc4780
#
_entry.id   fcaabc900ddefb69445c8f4f27fc4780
#
_cell.length_a   1.000
_cell.length_b   1.000
_cell.length_c   1.000
_cell.angle_alpha   90.00
_cell.angle_beta   90.00
_cell.angle_gamma   90.00
#
_symmetry.space_group_name_H-M   'P 1'
#
loop_
_entity.id
_entity.type
_entity.pdbx_description
1 polymer ?
#
loop_
_entity_poly.entity_id
_entity_poly.type
_entity_poly.pdbx_seq_one_letter_code
_entity_poly.pdbx_strand_id
1 'polypeptide(L)'
;MEKPPETDDLQIDNLPNRLTTFRIALIPVVMILLYFTHPNSKLAESTQSILGWTAAWIFALAAITDFFDGYIARRRNIVTVFGSFLDPIADKFLTVSSLIMLQYLERLHAFIVIVLVLREMYMTSLRLLATNEGIAVPVNQLGKWKTATMMVGIPFIMANESWSLLPWLPLPEFGHALVYIAAILSLGSAIIYTLSMIQKLKADRALKRKQRKLQKQNI
;
A
#
# COMPACT_ATOMS: atom_id res chain seq x y z
N MET A 1 28.36 34.88 7.94
CA MET A 1 26.87 34.85 7.95
C MET A 1 26.46 33.98 6.80
N GLU A 2 26.22 32.71 7.05
CA GLU A 2 25.66 31.81 6.04
C GLU A 2 24.21 32.21 5.78
N LYS A 3 23.87 32.40 4.51
CA LYS A 3 22.50 32.62 4.08
C LYS A 3 21.64 31.44 4.58
N PRO A 4 20.45 31.71 5.18
CA PRO A 4 19.56 30.62 5.49
C PRO A 4 19.21 29.87 4.20
N PRO A 5 19.04 28.54 4.24
CA PRO A 5 18.68 27.77 3.05
C PRO A 5 17.41 28.36 2.46
N GLU A 6 17.46 28.67 1.18
CA GLU A 6 16.32 29.19 0.43
C GLU A 6 15.18 28.17 0.54
N THR A 7 13.97 28.68 0.76
CA THR A 7 12.72 27.93 0.95
C THR A 7 12.30 27.10 -0.27
N ASP A 8 13.21 26.87 -1.21
CA ASP A 8 13.00 26.13 -2.46
C ASP A 8 13.01 24.60 -2.29
N ASP A 9 13.47 24.09 -1.13
CA ASP A 9 13.47 22.66 -0.81
C ASP A 9 12.06 22.08 -0.52
N LEU A 10 11.07 22.95 -0.33
CA LEU A 10 9.66 22.60 -0.23
C LEU A 10 8.95 22.76 -1.58
N GLN A 11 9.54 22.30 -2.67
CA GLN A 11 8.84 22.27 -3.96
C GLN A 11 7.59 21.37 -3.88
N ILE A 12 6.55 21.92 -3.23
CA ILE A 12 5.25 21.26 -3.03
C ILE A 12 4.56 21.06 -4.38
N ASP A 13 4.87 21.87 -5.37
CA ASP A 13 4.15 21.96 -6.64
C ASP A 13 4.84 21.20 -7.78
N ASN A 14 5.32 19.99 -7.48
CA ASN A 14 5.88 19.09 -8.47
C ASN A 14 4.85 18.06 -8.98
N LEU A 15 5.02 17.63 -10.23
CA LEU A 15 4.13 16.67 -10.89
C LEU A 15 3.86 15.43 -10.02
N PRO A 16 4.86 14.76 -9.39
CA PRO A 16 4.62 13.64 -8.48
C PRO A 16 3.70 14.00 -7.30
N ASN A 17 3.96 15.13 -6.63
CA ASN A 17 3.13 15.57 -5.49
C ASN A 17 1.67 15.84 -5.87
N ARG A 18 1.44 16.44 -7.05
CA ARG A 18 0.08 16.67 -7.58
C ARG A 18 -0.63 15.34 -7.80
N LEU A 19 0.05 14.34 -8.34
CA LEU A 19 -0.53 13.02 -8.61
C LEU A 19 -0.84 12.27 -7.31
N THR A 20 0.03 12.33 -6.30
CA THR A 20 -0.24 11.78 -4.96
C THR A 20 -1.43 12.49 -4.30
N THR A 21 -1.51 13.82 -4.36
CA THR A 21 -2.64 14.59 -3.82
C THR A 21 -3.94 14.24 -4.55
N PHE A 22 -3.89 14.12 -5.88
CA PHE A 22 -5.03 13.69 -6.69
C PHE A 22 -5.52 12.29 -6.28
N ARG A 23 -4.61 11.34 -6.06
CA ARG A 23 -4.95 10.00 -5.55
C ARG A 23 -5.66 10.07 -4.20
N ILE A 24 -5.17 10.88 -3.26
CA ILE A 24 -5.83 11.06 -1.96
C ILE A 24 -7.25 11.62 -2.15
N ALA A 25 -7.45 12.54 -3.08
CA ALA A 25 -8.76 13.09 -3.40
C ALA A 25 -9.70 12.07 -4.07
N LEU A 26 -9.16 11.05 -4.76
CA LEU A 26 -9.96 9.98 -5.35
C LEU A 26 -10.47 8.97 -4.30
N ILE A 27 -9.84 8.85 -3.13
CA ILE A 27 -10.25 7.90 -2.09
C ILE A 27 -11.71 8.13 -1.67
N PRO A 28 -12.13 9.34 -1.23
CA PRO A 28 -13.53 9.57 -0.87
C PRO A 28 -14.47 9.34 -2.05
N VAL A 29 -14.06 9.60 -3.28
CA VAL A 29 -14.88 9.33 -4.47
C VAL A 29 -15.16 7.84 -4.61
N VAL A 30 -14.13 7.00 -4.54
CA VAL A 30 -14.28 5.54 -4.57
C VAL A 30 -15.16 5.05 -3.42
N MET A 31 -14.96 5.60 -2.20
CA MET A 31 -15.77 5.22 -1.03
C MET A 31 -17.25 5.57 -1.22
N ILE A 32 -17.55 6.75 -1.74
CA ILE A 32 -18.95 7.19 -2.01
C ILE A 32 -19.58 6.30 -3.08
N LEU A 33 -18.89 6.04 -4.18
CA LEU A 33 -19.40 5.15 -5.24
C LEU A 33 -19.72 3.77 -4.69
N LEU A 34 -18.80 3.17 -3.93
CA LEU A 34 -19.02 1.85 -3.32
C LEU A 34 -20.14 1.86 -2.28
N TYR A 35 -20.27 2.92 -1.49
CA TYR A 35 -21.33 3.03 -0.49
C TYR A 35 -22.72 2.81 -1.10
N PHE A 36 -22.95 3.35 -2.30
CA PHE A 36 -24.22 3.17 -3.02
C PHE A 36 -24.41 1.78 -3.63
N THR A 37 -23.38 0.92 -3.65
CA THR A 37 -23.50 -0.48 -4.09
C THR A 37 -23.82 -1.46 -2.96
N HIS A 38 -24.23 -0.96 -1.78
CA HIS A 38 -24.62 -1.81 -0.65
C HIS A 38 -25.86 -2.63 -1.00
N PRO A 39 -25.99 -3.91 -0.58
CA PRO A 39 -27.14 -4.75 -0.87
C PRO A 39 -28.50 -4.14 -0.44
N ASN A 40 -28.51 -3.35 0.64
CA ASN A 40 -29.70 -2.64 1.12
C ASN A 40 -29.96 -1.30 0.44
N SER A 41 -29.19 -0.95 -0.60
CA SER A 41 -29.41 0.26 -1.36
C SER A 41 -30.73 0.18 -2.13
N LYS A 42 -31.46 1.31 -2.20
CA LYS A 42 -32.69 1.41 -3.00
C LYS A 42 -32.44 1.58 -4.49
N LEU A 43 -31.19 1.58 -4.93
CA LEU A 43 -30.81 1.73 -6.33
C LEU A 43 -31.06 0.42 -7.10
N ALA A 44 -31.43 0.54 -8.37
CA ALA A 44 -31.56 -0.59 -9.27
C ALA A 44 -30.22 -1.35 -9.38
N GLU A 45 -30.26 -2.67 -9.53
CA GLU A 45 -29.08 -3.52 -9.64
C GLU A 45 -28.15 -3.07 -10.78
N SER A 46 -28.71 -2.67 -11.93
CA SER A 46 -27.94 -2.12 -13.04
C SER A 46 -27.15 -0.86 -12.67
N THR A 47 -27.72 0.02 -11.84
CA THR A 47 -27.03 1.20 -11.35
C THR A 47 -25.93 0.83 -10.36
N GLN A 48 -26.18 -0.11 -9.47
CA GLN A 48 -25.15 -0.62 -8.53
C GLN A 48 -23.96 -1.25 -9.28
N SER A 49 -24.24 -2.03 -10.34
CA SER A 49 -23.22 -2.59 -11.21
C SER A 49 -22.36 -1.50 -11.86
N ILE A 50 -22.97 -0.48 -12.46
CA ILE A 50 -22.24 0.64 -13.06
C ILE A 50 -21.35 1.35 -12.03
N LEU A 51 -21.87 1.60 -10.83
CA LEU A 51 -21.10 2.24 -9.75
C LEU A 51 -19.95 1.38 -9.28
N GLY A 52 -20.15 0.05 -9.15
CA GLY A 52 -19.13 -0.92 -8.80
C GLY A 52 -17.98 -0.94 -9.82
N TRP A 53 -18.31 -1.02 -11.11
CA TRP A 53 -17.34 -0.96 -12.19
C TRP A 53 -16.62 0.38 -12.24
N THR A 54 -17.33 1.49 -12.06
CA THR A 54 -16.73 2.83 -12.01
C THR A 54 -15.71 2.95 -10.87
N ALA A 55 -16.06 2.48 -9.67
CA ALA A 55 -15.15 2.45 -8.53
C ALA A 55 -13.92 1.57 -8.81
N ALA A 56 -14.12 0.39 -9.42
CA ALA A 56 -13.05 -0.53 -9.79
C ALA A 56 -12.06 0.11 -10.79
N TRP A 57 -12.56 0.79 -11.82
CA TRP A 57 -11.73 1.48 -12.79
C TRP A 57 -10.97 2.66 -12.18
N ILE A 58 -11.62 3.47 -11.34
CA ILE A 58 -10.94 4.58 -10.64
C ILE A 58 -9.83 4.04 -9.74
N PHE A 59 -10.09 2.97 -8.98
CA PHE A 59 -9.06 2.32 -8.15
C PHE A 59 -7.91 1.81 -9.01
N ALA A 60 -8.19 1.09 -10.10
CA ALA A 60 -7.16 0.53 -10.98
C ALA A 60 -6.30 1.64 -11.61
N LEU A 61 -6.92 2.73 -12.09
CA LEU A 61 -6.21 3.88 -12.64
C LEU A 61 -5.34 4.56 -11.58
N ALA A 62 -5.85 4.74 -10.36
CA ALA A 62 -5.08 5.30 -9.25
C ALA A 62 -3.85 4.44 -8.90
N ALA A 63 -4.02 3.10 -8.89
CA ALA A 63 -2.92 2.16 -8.63
C ALA A 63 -1.88 2.15 -9.76
N ILE A 64 -2.31 2.21 -11.02
CA ILE A 64 -1.43 2.28 -12.20
C ILE A 64 -0.65 3.60 -12.19
N THR A 65 -1.31 4.72 -11.92
CA THR A 65 -0.69 6.05 -11.85
C THR A 65 0.42 6.05 -10.80
N ASP A 66 0.18 5.48 -9.61
CA ASP A 66 1.21 5.35 -8.55
C ASP A 66 2.48 4.64 -9.03
N PHE A 67 2.29 3.53 -9.77
CA PHE A 67 3.43 2.79 -10.31
C PHE A 67 4.28 3.65 -11.28
N PHE A 68 3.63 4.40 -12.16
CA PHE A 68 4.31 5.26 -13.13
C PHE A 68 4.96 6.47 -12.46
N ASP A 69 4.30 7.11 -11.51
CA ASP A 69 4.81 8.28 -10.79
C ASP A 69 6.07 7.95 -10.00
N GLY A 70 6.04 6.86 -9.26
CA GLY A 70 7.21 6.37 -8.54
C GLY A 70 8.38 5.99 -9.46
N TYR A 71 8.10 5.51 -10.66
CA TYR A 71 9.13 5.22 -11.66
C TYR A 71 9.73 6.51 -12.23
N ILE A 72 8.90 7.49 -12.62
CA ILE A 72 9.32 8.77 -13.20
C ILE A 72 10.11 9.60 -12.19
N ALA A 73 9.61 9.71 -10.94
CA ALA A 73 10.26 10.46 -9.87
C ALA A 73 11.69 9.95 -9.59
N ARG A 74 11.85 8.62 -9.50
CA ARG A 74 13.16 7.99 -9.31
C ARG A 74 14.10 8.21 -10.50
N ARG A 75 13.60 8.15 -11.73
CA ARG A 75 14.42 8.33 -12.94
C ARG A 75 14.87 9.78 -13.15
N ARG A 76 14.06 10.75 -12.70
CA ARG A 76 14.36 12.19 -12.85
C ARG A 76 15.05 12.81 -11.64
N ASN A 77 15.29 12.07 -10.55
CA ASN A 77 15.82 12.56 -9.26
C ASN A 77 15.01 13.74 -8.68
N ILE A 78 13.72 13.85 -8.99
CA ILE A 78 12.81 14.89 -8.49
C ILE A 78 12.03 14.29 -7.30
N VAL A 79 12.75 13.90 -6.26
CA VAL A 79 12.11 13.38 -5.03
C VAL A 79 12.08 14.51 -4.01
N THR A 80 10.90 15.03 -3.71
CA THR A 80 10.73 16.02 -2.64
C THR A 80 10.55 15.33 -1.29
N VAL A 81 10.97 16.00 -0.22
CA VAL A 81 10.78 15.49 1.16
C VAL A 81 9.29 15.26 1.44
N PHE A 82 8.44 16.18 1.01
CA PHE A 82 7.00 16.11 1.19
C PHE A 82 6.36 14.94 0.39
N GLY A 83 6.74 14.75 -0.88
CA GLY A 83 6.27 13.63 -1.71
C GLY A 83 6.69 12.29 -1.14
N SER A 84 7.96 12.15 -0.73
CA SER A 84 8.45 10.89 -0.14
C SER A 84 7.75 10.49 1.16
N PHE A 85 7.16 11.46 1.88
CA PHE A 85 6.32 11.23 3.06
C PHE A 85 4.88 10.88 2.69
N LEU A 86 4.28 11.57 1.70
CA LEU A 86 2.89 11.38 1.30
C LEU A 86 2.65 10.09 0.50
N ASP A 87 3.57 9.70 -0.38
CA ASP A 87 3.39 8.53 -1.25
C ASP A 87 3.09 7.23 -0.49
N PRO A 88 3.88 6.84 0.55
CA PRO A 88 3.59 5.63 1.32
C PRO A 88 2.27 5.70 2.10
N ILE A 89 1.79 6.90 2.40
CA ILE A 89 0.53 7.12 3.12
C ILE A 89 -0.65 6.99 2.15
N ALA A 90 -0.58 7.66 1.01
CA ALA A 90 -1.62 7.66 -0.01
C ALA A 90 -1.93 6.27 -0.55
N ASP A 91 -0.89 5.49 -0.89
CA ASP A 91 -1.02 4.09 -1.33
C ASP A 91 -1.76 3.23 -0.30
N LYS A 92 -1.37 3.34 0.96
CA LYS A 92 -2.02 2.58 2.04
C LYS A 92 -3.44 3.03 2.32
N PHE A 93 -3.72 4.32 2.27
CA PHE A 93 -5.07 4.83 2.50
C PHE A 93 -6.03 4.33 1.44
N LEU A 94 -5.64 4.35 0.16
CA LEU A 94 -6.47 3.81 -0.91
C LEU A 94 -6.78 2.33 -0.69
N THR A 95 -5.77 1.52 -0.42
CA THR A 95 -5.92 0.08 -0.26
C THR A 95 -6.69 -0.28 1.01
N VAL A 96 -6.33 0.32 2.16
CA VAL A 96 -6.95 0.01 3.46
C VAL A 96 -8.41 0.45 3.49
N SER A 97 -8.71 1.67 3.02
CA SER A 97 -10.10 2.14 2.96
C SER A 97 -10.96 1.28 2.03
N SER A 98 -10.39 0.84 0.90
CA SER A 98 -11.08 -0.08 -0.02
C SER A 98 -11.37 -1.44 0.62
N LEU A 99 -10.42 -2.03 1.34
CA LEU A 99 -10.64 -3.29 2.07
C LEU A 99 -11.72 -3.15 3.14
N ILE A 100 -11.70 -2.06 3.92
CA ILE A 100 -12.73 -1.78 4.94
C ILE A 100 -14.10 -1.60 4.28
N MET A 101 -14.16 -0.90 3.15
CA MET A 101 -15.40 -0.68 2.43
C MET A 101 -15.96 -1.98 1.83
N LEU A 102 -15.09 -2.84 1.28
CA LEU A 102 -15.51 -4.16 0.79
C LEU A 102 -16.03 -5.06 1.91
N GLN A 103 -15.48 -4.94 3.12
CA GLN A 103 -16.01 -5.64 4.29
C GLN A 103 -17.38 -5.08 4.71
N TYR A 104 -17.56 -3.75 4.70
CA TYR A 104 -18.84 -3.12 4.98
C TYR A 104 -19.92 -3.56 3.99
N LEU A 105 -19.58 -3.76 2.72
CA LEU A 105 -20.44 -4.27 1.67
C LEU A 105 -20.68 -5.78 1.73
N GLU A 106 -20.17 -6.46 2.76
CA GLU A 106 -20.23 -7.91 2.94
C GLU A 106 -19.56 -8.72 1.81
N ARG A 107 -18.74 -8.05 0.97
CA ARG A 107 -18.01 -8.66 -0.15
C ARG A 107 -16.68 -9.26 0.26
N LEU A 108 -16.18 -8.98 1.46
CA LEU A 108 -14.92 -9.53 1.96
C LEU A 108 -15.02 -9.87 3.44
N HIS A 109 -14.52 -11.03 3.82
CA HIS A 109 -14.63 -11.50 5.19
C HIS A 109 -13.81 -10.62 6.15
N ALA A 110 -14.42 -10.17 7.26
CA ALA A 110 -13.81 -9.24 8.22
C ALA A 110 -12.44 -9.71 8.73
N PHE A 111 -12.28 -11.01 8.99
CA PHE A 111 -11.02 -11.57 9.48
C PHE A 111 -9.86 -11.33 8.50
N ILE A 112 -10.09 -11.49 7.19
CA ILE A 112 -9.07 -11.24 6.15
C ILE A 112 -8.68 -9.78 6.12
N VAL A 113 -9.66 -8.87 6.21
CA VAL A 113 -9.42 -7.42 6.24
C VAL A 113 -8.58 -7.05 7.47
N ILE A 114 -8.93 -7.55 8.65
CA ILE A 114 -8.19 -7.31 9.90
C ILE A 114 -6.73 -7.77 9.74
N VAL A 115 -6.50 -8.99 9.26
CA VAL A 115 -5.15 -9.53 9.05
C VAL A 115 -4.34 -8.65 8.10
N LEU A 116 -4.91 -8.25 6.97
CA LEU A 116 -4.23 -7.41 5.98
C LEU A 116 -3.90 -6.02 6.55
N VAL A 117 -4.85 -5.37 7.22
CA VAL A 117 -4.67 -4.03 7.80
C VAL A 117 -3.64 -4.05 8.92
N LEU A 118 -3.77 -4.96 9.89
CA LEU A 118 -2.82 -5.07 10.99
C LEU A 118 -1.40 -5.36 10.50
N ARG A 119 -1.28 -6.21 9.49
CA ARG A 119 0.03 -6.49 8.88
C ARG A 119 0.61 -5.26 8.18
N GLU A 120 -0.18 -4.45 7.48
CA GLU A 120 0.33 -3.22 6.85
C GLU A 120 0.86 -2.24 7.90
N MET A 121 0.14 -2.06 9.00
CA MET A 121 0.59 -1.23 10.12
C MET A 121 1.86 -1.78 10.76
N TYR A 122 1.89 -3.09 11.03
CA TYR A 122 3.05 -3.79 11.60
C TYR A 122 4.30 -3.59 10.73
N MET A 123 4.20 -3.86 9.43
CA MET A 123 5.33 -3.74 8.51
C MET A 123 5.82 -2.30 8.35
N THR A 124 4.92 -1.32 8.45
CA THR A 124 5.30 0.10 8.41
C THR A 124 6.10 0.49 9.65
N SER A 125 5.62 0.09 10.82
CA SER A 125 6.31 0.33 12.09
C SER A 125 7.68 -0.36 12.14
N LEU A 126 7.75 -1.59 11.61
CA LEU A 126 8.99 -2.35 11.58
C LEU A 126 10.04 -1.73 10.62
N ARG A 127 9.60 -1.19 9.48
CA ARG A 127 10.49 -0.45 8.57
C ARG A 127 10.98 0.85 9.17
N LEU A 128 10.10 1.58 9.84
CA LEU A 128 10.49 2.81 10.54
C LEU A 128 11.54 2.53 11.61
N LEU A 129 11.35 1.47 12.40
CA LEU A 129 12.33 1.03 13.39
C LEU A 129 13.68 0.67 12.73
N ALA A 130 13.66 -0.08 11.61
CA ALA A 130 14.87 -0.43 10.86
C ALA A 130 15.62 0.81 10.38
N THR A 131 14.91 1.81 9.85
CA THR A 131 15.49 3.07 9.38
C THR A 131 16.12 3.85 10.54
N ASN A 132 15.43 3.97 11.67
CA ASN A 132 15.93 4.67 12.87
C ASN A 132 17.21 4.01 13.44
N GLU A 133 17.32 2.69 13.35
CA GLU A 133 18.52 1.94 13.78
C GLU A 133 19.62 1.92 12.69
N GLY A 134 19.40 2.55 11.52
CA GLY A 134 20.35 2.52 10.40
C GLY A 134 20.51 1.16 9.74
N ILE A 135 19.53 0.26 9.88
CA ILE A 135 19.58 -1.12 9.39
C ILE A 135 18.86 -1.22 8.05
N ALA A 136 19.60 -1.45 6.98
CA ALA A 136 19.01 -1.75 5.67
C ALA A 136 18.51 -3.19 5.60
N VAL A 137 17.19 -3.38 5.58
CA VAL A 137 16.57 -4.69 5.34
C VAL A 137 15.99 -4.71 3.94
N PRO A 138 16.45 -5.60 3.04
CA PRO A 138 15.97 -5.65 1.66
C PRO A 138 14.50 -6.04 1.60
N VAL A 139 13.80 -5.49 0.60
CA VAL A 139 12.40 -5.84 0.33
C VAL A 139 12.32 -7.27 -0.18
N ASN A 140 11.48 -8.10 0.46
CA ASN A 140 11.26 -9.48 0.05
C ASN A 140 10.36 -9.55 -1.20
N GLN A 141 10.64 -10.50 -2.10
CA GLN A 141 9.83 -10.77 -3.29
C GLN A 141 8.36 -11.09 -2.95
N LEU A 142 8.11 -11.83 -1.86
CA LEU A 142 6.74 -12.12 -1.40
C LEU A 142 5.94 -10.86 -1.12
N GLY A 143 6.59 -9.78 -0.61
CA GLY A 143 5.93 -8.49 -0.40
C GLY A 143 5.53 -7.80 -1.70
N LYS A 144 6.29 -7.99 -2.79
CA LYS A 144 5.95 -7.47 -4.12
C LYS A 144 4.76 -8.22 -4.72
N TRP A 145 4.79 -9.55 -4.68
CA TRP A 145 3.69 -10.39 -5.16
C TRP A 145 2.40 -10.14 -4.37
N LYS A 146 2.46 -10.00 -3.05
CA LYS A 146 1.32 -9.61 -2.21
C LYS A 146 0.68 -8.31 -2.73
N THR A 147 1.46 -7.28 -3.00
CA THR A 147 0.92 -6.02 -3.48
C THR A 147 0.31 -6.16 -4.87
N ALA A 148 0.98 -6.85 -5.79
CA ALA A 148 0.48 -7.08 -7.14
C ALA A 148 -0.86 -7.85 -7.14
N THR A 149 -0.95 -8.96 -6.39
CA THR A 149 -2.18 -9.76 -6.30
C THR A 149 -3.33 -8.97 -5.67
N MET A 150 -3.05 -8.14 -4.66
CA MET A 150 -4.04 -7.32 -4.00
C MET A 150 -4.56 -6.18 -4.90
N MET A 151 -3.65 -5.51 -5.64
CA MET A 151 -4.01 -4.43 -6.57
C MET A 151 -4.89 -4.93 -7.73
N VAL A 152 -4.74 -6.20 -8.14
CA VAL A 152 -5.60 -6.83 -9.15
C VAL A 152 -6.89 -7.38 -8.53
N GLY A 153 -6.82 -8.00 -7.35
CA GLY A 153 -7.97 -8.63 -6.72
C GLY A 153 -9.04 -7.65 -6.22
N ILE A 154 -8.62 -6.53 -5.64
CA ILE A 154 -9.55 -5.53 -5.09
C ILE A 154 -10.54 -4.99 -6.14
N PRO A 155 -10.12 -4.52 -7.35
CA PRO A 155 -11.03 -4.04 -8.38
C PRO A 155 -12.07 -5.10 -8.81
N PHE A 156 -11.69 -6.37 -8.90
CA PHE A 156 -12.64 -7.43 -9.28
C PHE A 156 -13.72 -7.63 -8.22
N ILE A 157 -13.38 -7.54 -6.93
CA ILE A 157 -14.37 -7.59 -5.84
C ILE A 157 -15.24 -6.31 -5.83
N MET A 158 -14.66 -5.14 -6.18
CA MET A 158 -15.41 -3.89 -6.27
C MET A 158 -16.48 -3.94 -7.35
N ALA A 159 -16.14 -4.47 -8.54
CA ALA A 159 -17.07 -4.63 -9.64
C ALA A 159 -18.24 -5.55 -9.26
N ASN A 160 -17.97 -6.61 -8.48
CA ASN A 160 -18.96 -7.57 -7.96
C ASN A 160 -19.85 -8.23 -9.02
N GLU A 161 -19.39 -8.29 -10.24
CA GLU A 161 -20.13 -8.82 -11.38
C GLU A 161 -19.16 -9.39 -12.42
N SER A 162 -19.62 -10.42 -13.14
CA SER A 162 -18.84 -10.96 -14.27
C SER A 162 -18.87 -9.98 -15.43
N TRP A 163 -17.74 -9.83 -16.11
CA TRP A 163 -17.66 -8.94 -17.25
C TRP A 163 -18.43 -9.52 -18.45
N SER A 164 -19.27 -8.72 -19.08
CA SER A 164 -20.10 -9.14 -20.21
C SER A 164 -19.28 -9.66 -21.41
N LEU A 165 -18.04 -9.20 -21.59
CA LEU A 165 -17.11 -9.68 -22.63
C LEU A 165 -16.48 -11.05 -22.30
N LEU A 166 -16.44 -11.43 -21.03
CA LEU A 166 -15.84 -12.68 -20.54
C LEU A 166 -16.79 -13.35 -19.52
N PRO A 167 -18.01 -13.74 -19.92
CA PRO A 167 -19.04 -14.23 -19.00
C PRO A 167 -18.66 -15.56 -18.33
N TRP A 168 -17.70 -16.30 -18.90
CA TRP A 168 -17.16 -17.54 -18.35
C TRP A 168 -16.14 -17.32 -17.22
N LEU A 169 -15.64 -16.08 -17.03
CA LEU A 169 -14.68 -15.76 -15.98
C LEU A 169 -15.41 -15.15 -14.78
N PRO A 170 -15.53 -15.88 -13.67
CA PRO A 170 -16.14 -15.37 -12.44
C PRO A 170 -15.20 -14.38 -11.76
N LEU A 171 -15.24 -13.11 -12.19
CA LEU A 171 -14.32 -12.06 -11.73
C LEU A 171 -14.35 -11.85 -10.21
N PRO A 172 -15.51 -11.81 -9.52
CA PRO A 172 -15.53 -11.64 -8.08
C PRO A 172 -14.80 -12.78 -7.35
N GLU A 173 -15.06 -14.04 -7.73
CA GLU A 173 -14.43 -15.22 -7.14
C GLU A 173 -12.93 -15.24 -7.40
N PHE A 174 -12.50 -14.85 -8.58
CA PHE A 174 -11.10 -14.68 -8.91
C PHE A 174 -10.46 -13.56 -8.07
N GLY A 175 -11.16 -12.45 -7.88
CA GLY A 175 -10.76 -11.36 -6.99
C GLY A 175 -10.58 -11.84 -5.54
N HIS A 176 -11.52 -12.62 -5.02
CA HIS A 176 -11.42 -13.22 -3.68
C HIS A 176 -10.20 -14.13 -3.56
N ALA A 177 -9.98 -15.03 -4.54
CA ALA A 177 -8.81 -15.90 -4.55
C ALA A 177 -7.51 -15.10 -4.50
N LEU A 178 -7.39 -14.03 -5.30
CA LEU A 178 -6.22 -13.16 -5.31
C LEU A 178 -6.00 -12.45 -3.96
N VAL A 179 -7.05 -11.95 -3.32
CA VAL A 179 -6.95 -11.28 -2.01
C VAL A 179 -6.58 -12.28 -0.91
N TYR A 180 -7.10 -13.51 -0.94
CA TYR A 180 -6.70 -14.57 0.01
C TYR A 180 -5.24 -14.99 -0.19
N ILE A 181 -4.81 -15.15 -1.43
CA ILE A 181 -3.40 -15.38 -1.76
C ILE A 181 -2.54 -14.21 -1.23
N ALA A 182 -2.98 -12.97 -1.45
CA ALA A 182 -2.30 -11.79 -0.92
C ALA A 182 -2.18 -11.83 0.61
N ALA A 183 -3.20 -12.30 1.34
CA ALA A 183 -3.16 -12.44 2.79
C ALA A 183 -2.11 -13.47 3.24
N ILE A 184 -2.03 -14.61 2.58
CA ILE A 184 -1.02 -15.65 2.86
C ILE A 184 0.39 -15.11 2.59
N LEU A 185 0.61 -14.53 1.40
CA LEU A 185 1.90 -13.93 1.03
C LEU A 185 2.29 -12.79 1.99
N SER A 186 1.30 -12.05 2.46
CA SER A 186 1.44 -10.96 3.41
C SER A 186 2.03 -11.44 4.73
N LEU A 187 1.45 -12.48 5.31
CA LEU A 187 1.93 -13.08 6.56
C LEU A 187 3.33 -13.69 6.39
N GLY A 188 3.54 -14.48 5.33
CA GLY A 188 4.85 -15.07 5.04
C GLY A 188 5.95 -14.02 4.89
N SER A 189 5.66 -12.93 4.15
CA SER A 189 6.63 -11.84 3.98
C SER A 189 6.92 -11.09 5.29
N ALA A 190 5.92 -10.94 6.18
CA ALA A 190 6.11 -10.30 7.48
C ALA A 190 7.01 -11.12 8.38
N ILE A 191 6.81 -12.45 8.44
CA ILE A 191 7.65 -13.36 9.22
C ILE A 191 9.11 -13.30 8.75
N ILE A 192 9.35 -13.45 7.44
CA ILE A 192 10.71 -13.43 6.87
C ILE A 192 11.40 -12.08 7.15
N TYR A 193 10.68 -10.98 6.96
CA TYR A 193 11.23 -9.64 7.22
C TYR A 193 11.60 -9.47 8.69
N THR A 194 10.72 -9.88 9.60
CA THR A 194 10.95 -9.81 11.06
C THR A 194 12.17 -10.62 11.49
N LEU A 195 12.28 -11.85 11.02
CA LEU A 195 13.42 -12.70 11.32
C LEU A 195 14.74 -12.10 10.81
N SER A 196 14.75 -11.59 9.56
CA SER A 196 15.90 -10.94 8.97
C SER A 196 16.31 -9.69 9.74
N MET A 197 15.33 -8.88 10.18
CA MET A 197 15.59 -7.70 10.98
C MET A 197 16.19 -8.04 12.34
N ILE A 198 15.63 -9.03 13.04
CA ILE A 198 16.15 -9.47 14.34
C ILE A 198 17.60 -9.97 14.23
N GLN A 199 17.93 -10.74 13.16
CA GLN A 199 19.29 -11.21 12.91
C GLN A 199 20.25 -10.04 12.72
N LYS A 200 19.89 -9.05 11.90
CA LYS A 200 20.72 -7.86 11.65
C LYS A 200 20.89 -7.00 12.88
N LEU A 201 19.84 -6.79 13.68
CA LEU A 201 19.91 -6.07 14.96
C LEU A 201 20.88 -6.75 15.94
N LYS A 202 20.82 -8.08 16.05
CA LYS A 202 21.73 -8.84 16.92
C LYS A 202 23.19 -8.71 16.45
N ALA A 203 23.44 -8.80 15.14
CA ALA A 203 24.78 -8.65 14.55
C ALA A 203 25.35 -7.23 14.79
N ASP A 204 24.56 -6.19 14.55
CA ASP A 204 24.99 -4.80 14.76
C ASP A 204 25.33 -4.52 16.24
N ARG A 205 24.48 -5.00 17.16
CA ARG A 205 24.74 -4.86 18.60
C ARG A 205 25.98 -5.62 19.05
N ALA A 206 26.26 -6.78 18.47
CA ALA A 206 27.47 -7.55 18.75
C ALA A 206 28.74 -6.80 18.27
N LEU A 207 28.70 -6.22 17.07
CA LEU A 207 29.79 -5.38 16.53
C LEU A 207 30.05 -4.15 17.40
N LYS A 208 29.02 -3.40 17.75
CA LYS A 208 29.13 -2.22 18.62
C LYS A 208 29.71 -2.57 20.00
N ARG A 209 29.34 -3.73 20.57
CA ARG A 209 29.93 -4.20 21.82
C ARG A 209 31.42 -4.55 21.68
N LYS A 210 31.81 -5.18 20.56
CA LYS A 210 33.22 -5.52 20.29
C LYS A 210 34.08 -4.26 20.13
N GLN A 211 33.58 -3.28 19.37
CA GLN A 211 34.28 -1.98 19.20
C GLN A 211 34.46 -1.24 20.52
N ARG A 212 33.44 -1.18 21.37
CA ARG A 212 33.56 -0.54 22.71
C ARG A 212 34.57 -1.23 23.62
N LYS A 213 34.72 -2.58 23.54
CA LYS A 213 35.72 -3.32 24.29
C LYS A 213 37.13 -3.00 23.82
N LEU A 214 37.36 -2.93 22.49
CA LEU A 214 38.66 -2.60 21.90
C LEU A 214 39.10 -1.16 22.26
N GLN A 215 38.15 -0.21 22.20
CA GLN A 215 38.45 1.18 22.61
C GLN A 215 38.85 1.30 24.07
N LYS A 216 38.27 0.50 24.96
CA LYS A 216 38.64 0.48 26.39
C LYS A 216 39.99 -0.21 26.68
N GLN A 217 40.51 -1.03 25.77
CA GLN A 217 41.81 -1.68 25.91
C GLN A 217 42.94 -0.83 25.38
N ASN A 218 42.66 0.20 24.58
CA ASN A 218 43.61 1.10 23.97
C ASN A 218 43.81 2.43 24.74
N ILE A 219 43.13 2.57 25.89
CA ILE A 219 43.28 3.66 26.87
C ILE A 219 43.97 3.11 28.13
#